data_1ee66027f52738ec07caf6f3c496b65e
#
_entry.id   1ee66027f52738ec07caf6f3c496b65e
#
_cell.length_a   1.000
_cell.length_b   1.000
_cell.length_c   1.000
_cell.angle_alpha   90.00
_cell.angle_beta   90.00
_cell.angle_gamma   90.00
#
_symmetry.space_group_name_H-M   'P 1'
#
loop_
_entity.id
_entity.type
_entity.pdbx_description
1 polymer ?
#
loop_
_entity_poly.entity_id
_entity_poly.type
_entity_poly.pdbx_seq_one_letter_code
_entity_poly.pdbx_strand_id
1 'polypeptide(L)'
;MSIDLLRARPSALAAAFVSLVAVTGTAHATENSQVRALLGAPSYEISTPQFPGVYLQTWYQHYEADKLRDADGNTPTRSLTIPGVGTLPLTVNGSIKADVFVPRITWVTEKIVMDGRLGFSAAFPLVKQTNDFTLSTVLPAGLPPTAVAQINQQLAAAGGALSGKRSGLADPELAAYIDWQQDESRVALGVAFNPPMGSYDADRPVNPGAGKFWTFKPLLVASRVWENGLAVGLRATYSFNTRNDDTGVRSGQYLHADWSGTYQLNDQWKVGVQGYVLKQFTADRGGDAGANKVQALSAGPLVAYLAESGEWGVDFKVMKEFSVRNRPEGTITWLRLNYRLN
;
A
#
# COMPACT_ATOMS: atom_id res chain seq x y z
N MET A 1 52.31 -12.00 41.12
CA MET A 1 51.18 -12.52 40.38
C MET A 1 50.49 -11.31 39.74
N SER A 2 50.95 -10.93 38.52
CA SER A 2 50.55 -9.72 37.83
C SER A 2 49.35 -10.04 36.94
N ILE A 3 48.33 -9.25 37.09
CA ILE A 3 47.11 -9.31 36.28
C ILE A 3 47.32 -8.40 35.07
N ASP A 4 47.65 -8.99 33.93
CA ASP A 4 47.59 -8.30 32.62
C ASP A 4 46.17 -8.29 32.12
N LEU A 5 45.45 -7.21 32.33
CA LEU A 5 44.13 -6.93 31.80
C LEU A 5 44.23 -6.22 30.46
N LEU A 6 44.02 -7.01 29.38
CA LEU A 6 43.33 -6.68 28.12
C LEU A 6 43.44 -5.21 27.64
N ARG A 7 44.46 -4.96 26.83
CA ARG A 7 44.42 -3.92 25.78
C ARG A 7 43.79 -4.52 24.52
N ALA A 8 42.47 -4.44 24.39
CA ALA A 8 41.79 -4.67 23.11
C ALA A 8 42.25 -3.59 22.12
N ARG A 9 42.87 -4.00 21.02
CA ARG A 9 43.34 -3.11 19.95
C ARG A 9 42.16 -2.48 19.26
N PRO A 10 42.12 -1.15 19.02
CA PRO A 10 41.00 -0.45 18.35
C PRO A 10 40.77 -0.90 16.90
N SER A 11 41.74 -1.60 16.29
CA SER A 11 41.62 -2.15 14.93
C SER A 11 40.72 -3.40 14.80
N ALA A 12 40.41 -4.11 15.90
CA ALA A 12 39.55 -5.28 15.90
C ALA A 12 38.05 -4.94 15.86
N LEU A 13 37.68 -3.76 16.38
CA LEU A 13 36.30 -3.26 16.36
C LEU A 13 35.87 -2.79 14.93
N ALA A 14 36.79 -2.24 14.15
CA ALA A 14 36.49 -1.74 12.80
C ALA A 14 36.25 -2.86 11.76
N ALA A 15 36.90 -4.03 11.91
CA ALA A 15 36.81 -5.15 10.97
C ALA A 15 35.54 -6.01 11.15
N ALA A 16 34.92 -5.99 12.35
CA ALA A 16 33.77 -6.83 12.67
C ALA A 16 32.42 -6.27 12.18
N PHE A 17 32.38 -5.02 11.77
CA PHE A 17 31.15 -4.31 11.37
C PHE A 17 30.76 -4.49 9.91
N VAL A 18 31.62 -4.98 9.04
CA VAL A 18 31.31 -5.26 7.63
C VAL A 18 30.19 -6.33 7.48
N SER A 19 30.01 -7.15 8.52
CA SER A 19 28.95 -8.18 8.56
C SER A 19 27.54 -7.65 8.89
N LEU A 20 27.43 -6.41 9.37
CA LEU A 20 26.15 -5.82 9.81
C LEU A 20 25.22 -5.44 8.62
N VAL A 21 25.82 -5.12 7.48
CA VAL A 21 25.06 -4.74 6.26
C VAL A 21 24.30 -5.92 5.65
N ALA A 22 24.73 -7.15 5.94
CA ALA A 22 24.11 -8.37 5.39
C ALA A 22 22.86 -8.86 6.18
N VAL A 23 22.52 -8.26 7.33
CA VAL A 23 21.38 -8.67 8.16
C VAL A 23 20.09 -7.91 7.83
N THR A 24 20.12 -6.98 6.89
CA THR A 24 18.94 -6.22 6.49
C THR A 24 18.04 -6.95 5.49
N GLY A 25 17.94 -8.26 5.55
CA GLY A 25 16.77 -8.95 5.03
C GLY A 25 15.55 -8.39 5.75
N THR A 26 14.97 -7.31 5.24
CA THR A 26 13.70 -6.81 5.70
C THR A 26 12.69 -7.90 5.39
N ALA A 27 12.17 -8.58 6.42
CA ALA A 27 11.04 -9.46 6.25
C ALA A 27 9.84 -8.57 5.87
N HIS A 28 9.74 -8.21 4.60
CA HIS A 28 8.58 -7.53 4.04
C HIS A 28 7.53 -8.59 3.73
N ALA A 29 6.33 -8.40 4.22
CA ALA A 29 5.18 -9.10 3.71
C ALA A 29 4.78 -8.37 2.42
N THR A 30 4.75 -9.06 1.30
CA THR A 30 4.78 -8.55 -0.06
C THR A 30 6.09 -7.82 -0.40
N GLU A 31 6.52 -7.93 -1.62
CA GLU A 31 7.78 -7.35 -2.07
C GLU A 31 7.78 -5.84 -1.83
N ASN A 32 8.79 -5.32 -1.14
CA ASN A 32 8.90 -3.90 -0.73
C ASN A 32 7.72 -3.36 0.11
N SER A 33 6.99 -4.21 0.83
CA SER A 33 5.75 -3.84 1.55
C SER A 33 4.66 -3.24 0.64
N GLN A 34 4.74 -3.45 -0.66
CA GLN A 34 3.79 -2.92 -1.65
C GLN A 34 2.74 -3.96 -2.02
N VAL A 35 1.51 -3.52 -2.18
CA VAL A 35 0.41 -4.30 -2.74
C VAL A 35 -0.05 -3.64 -4.04
N ARG A 36 -0.41 -4.44 -5.04
CA ARG A 36 -0.99 -3.95 -6.29
C ARG A 36 -2.47 -3.67 -6.12
N ALA A 37 -2.77 -2.69 -5.26
CA ALA A 37 -4.11 -2.22 -4.99
C ALA A 37 -4.06 -0.72 -4.66
N LEU A 38 -4.98 0.04 -5.26
CA LEU A 38 -5.23 1.43 -4.90
C LEU A 38 -6.15 1.44 -3.68
N LEU A 39 -5.54 1.34 -2.47
CA LEU A 39 -6.25 1.18 -1.20
C LEU A 39 -7.18 2.35 -0.92
N GLY A 40 -8.46 2.06 -0.76
CA GLY A 40 -9.49 3.06 -0.52
C GLY A 40 -9.82 3.94 -1.73
N ALA A 41 -9.35 3.61 -2.94
CA ALA A 41 -9.58 4.45 -4.12
C ALA A 41 -11.05 4.55 -4.54
N PRO A 42 -11.83 3.45 -4.65
CA PRO A 42 -13.25 3.54 -4.93
C PRO A 42 -13.98 4.35 -3.85
N SER A 43 -15.11 4.95 -4.21
CA SER A 43 -15.89 5.80 -3.31
C SER A 43 -17.39 5.55 -3.48
N TYR A 44 -18.21 6.60 -3.44
CA TYR A 44 -19.66 6.50 -3.58
C TYR A 44 -20.11 5.82 -4.90
N GLU A 45 -19.27 5.80 -5.94
CA GLU A 45 -19.60 5.13 -7.22
C GLU A 45 -19.70 3.61 -7.11
N ILE A 46 -19.22 3.00 -6.02
CA ILE A 46 -19.48 1.58 -5.77
C ILE A 46 -20.98 1.33 -5.74
N SER A 47 -21.74 2.23 -5.12
CA SER A 47 -23.20 2.15 -5.00
C SER A 47 -23.96 2.96 -6.03
N THR A 48 -23.29 3.70 -6.92
CA THR A 48 -23.96 4.47 -7.97
C THR A 48 -24.24 3.61 -9.20
N PRO A 49 -25.45 3.62 -9.76
CA PRO A 49 -25.72 2.97 -11.02
C PRO A 49 -24.80 3.44 -12.14
N GLN A 50 -24.35 2.51 -12.97
CA GLN A 50 -23.50 2.82 -14.12
C GLN A 50 -24.31 2.78 -15.40
N PHE A 51 -24.36 3.91 -16.11
CA PHE A 51 -25.00 4.04 -17.41
C PHE A 51 -23.98 3.83 -18.52
N PRO A 52 -24.42 3.43 -19.75
CA PRO A 52 -23.53 3.40 -20.90
C PRO A 52 -22.84 4.73 -21.12
N GLY A 53 -21.55 4.67 -21.47
CA GLY A 53 -20.74 5.86 -21.72
C GLY A 53 -19.28 5.65 -21.35
N VAL A 54 -18.48 6.67 -21.61
CA VAL A 54 -17.07 6.72 -21.25
C VAL A 54 -16.91 7.69 -20.08
N TYR A 55 -16.28 7.23 -19.03
CA TYR A 55 -16.01 8.01 -17.83
C TYR A 55 -14.52 8.27 -17.71
N LEU A 56 -14.14 9.54 -17.67
CA LEU A 56 -12.80 9.97 -17.33
C LEU A 56 -12.74 10.28 -15.83
N GLN A 57 -11.77 9.72 -15.17
CA GLN A 57 -11.62 9.87 -13.73
C GLN A 57 -10.19 10.31 -13.44
N THR A 58 -10.05 11.31 -12.62
CA THR A 58 -8.77 11.83 -12.17
C THR A 58 -8.75 11.79 -10.65
N TRP A 59 -7.89 10.97 -10.09
CA TRP A 59 -7.80 10.75 -8.65
C TRP A 59 -6.44 11.19 -8.14
N TYR A 60 -6.43 11.90 -7.03
CA TYR A 60 -5.22 12.25 -6.29
C TYR A 60 -5.26 11.63 -4.91
N GLN A 61 -4.19 10.95 -4.52
CA GLN A 61 -3.99 10.40 -3.19
C GLN A 61 -2.78 11.06 -2.54
N HIS A 62 -2.94 11.44 -1.28
CA HIS A 62 -1.83 11.69 -0.37
C HIS A 62 -1.83 10.64 0.74
N TYR A 63 -0.72 9.93 0.89
CA TYR A 63 -0.49 8.96 1.96
C TYR A 63 0.66 9.42 2.83
N GLU A 64 0.45 9.42 4.14
CA GLU A 64 1.49 9.70 5.12
C GLU A 64 1.42 8.68 6.25
N ALA A 65 2.53 7.95 6.46
CA ALA A 65 2.70 6.98 7.53
C ALA A 65 3.95 7.32 8.34
N ASP A 66 3.80 7.43 9.63
CA ASP A 66 4.85 7.70 10.61
C ASP A 66 5.10 6.53 11.56
N LYS A 67 4.36 5.44 11.38
CA LYS A 67 4.47 4.23 12.19
C LYS A 67 4.74 3.03 11.30
N LEU A 68 5.72 2.24 11.70
CA LEU A 68 5.96 0.90 11.14
C LEU A 68 5.36 -0.12 12.08
N ARG A 69 4.76 -1.18 11.53
CA ARG A 69 4.16 -2.28 12.30
C ARG A 69 4.78 -3.61 11.91
N ASP A 70 5.14 -4.40 12.92
CA ASP A 70 5.59 -5.77 12.77
C ASP A 70 4.42 -6.77 12.65
N ALA A 71 4.70 -8.06 12.75
CA ALA A 71 3.70 -9.14 12.67
C ALA A 71 2.63 -9.10 13.78
N ASP A 72 2.97 -8.53 14.93
CA ASP A 72 2.09 -8.41 16.10
C ASP A 72 1.41 -7.04 16.18
N GLY A 73 1.76 -6.11 15.28
CA GLY A 73 1.24 -4.74 15.24
C GLY A 73 2.01 -3.77 16.14
N ASN A 74 3.15 -4.17 16.64
CA ASN A 74 4.05 -3.32 17.44
C ASN A 74 5.04 -2.57 16.56
N THR A 75 5.78 -1.62 17.14
CA THR A 75 6.95 -1.02 16.47
C THR A 75 8.02 -2.10 16.26
N PRO A 76 8.55 -2.27 15.04
CA PRO A 76 9.55 -3.30 14.78
C PRO A 76 10.80 -3.12 15.62
N THR A 77 11.17 -4.14 16.39
CA THR A 77 12.42 -4.22 17.12
C THR A 77 13.22 -5.41 16.62
N ARG A 78 14.49 -5.20 16.31
CA ARG A 78 15.42 -6.22 15.86
C ARG A 78 16.57 -6.37 16.85
N SER A 79 17.32 -7.44 16.74
CA SER A 79 18.55 -7.63 17.50
C SER A 79 19.76 -7.21 16.67
N LEU A 80 20.60 -6.37 17.25
CA LEU A 80 21.87 -5.91 16.70
C LEU A 80 23.00 -6.51 17.53
N THR A 81 23.82 -7.39 16.96
CA THR A 81 24.99 -7.93 17.66
C THR A 81 26.22 -7.10 17.30
N ILE A 82 26.82 -6.45 18.30
CA ILE A 82 28.03 -5.64 18.17
C ILE A 82 29.19 -6.41 18.82
N PRO A 83 30.24 -6.80 18.04
CA PRO A 83 31.40 -7.47 18.60
C PRO A 83 32.06 -6.68 19.74
N GLY A 84 32.32 -7.33 20.85
CA GLY A 84 32.87 -6.71 22.05
C GLY A 84 31.88 -5.89 22.91
N VAL A 85 30.62 -5.73 22.44
CA VAL A 85 29.57 -5.02 23.21
C VAL A 85 28.42 -5.97 23.56
N GLY A 86 28.03 -6.88 22.65
CA GLY A 86 26.93 -7.81 22.86
C GLY A 86 25.75 -7.58 21.91
N THR A 87 24.62 -8.23 22.22
CA THR A 87 23.38 -8.11 21.45
C THR A 87 22.48 -7.05 22.06
N LEU A 88 22.11 -6.05 21.29
CA LEU A 88 21.30 -4.90 21.69
C LEU A 88 20.00 -4.84 20.90
N PRO A 89 18.91 -4.26 21.44
CA PRO A 89 17.70 -3.99 20.68
C PRO A 89 17.96 -2.87 19.67
N LEU A 90 17.63 -3.11 18.41
CA LEU A 90 17.66 -2.13 17.32
C LEU A 90 16.24 -1.66 17.02
N THR A 91 15.98 -0.38 17.21
CA THR A 91 14.70 0.25 16.89
C THR A 91 14.76 0.83 15.47
N VAL A 92 13.76 0.49 14.66
CA VAL A 92 13.57 1.04 13.32
C VAL A 92 12.43 2.05 13.35
N ASN A 93 12.76 3.32 13.18
CA ASN A 93 11.79 4.40 13.04
C ASN A 93 11.79 4.87 11.57
N GLY A 94 10.66 5.36 11.09
CA GLY A 94 10.63 5.89 9.73
C GLY A 94 9.27 6.45 9.35
N SER A 95 9.29 7.26 8.31
CA SER A 95 8.09 7.78 7.66
C SER A 95 8.10 7.42 6.18
N ILE A 96 6.89 7.20 5.66
CA ILE A 96 6.65 7.02 4.23
C ILE A 96 5.62 8.05 3.82
N LYS A 97 5.94 8.83 2.78
CA LYS A 97 5.02 9.77 2.15
C LYS A 97 4.89 9.41 0.68
N ALA A 98 3.66 9.34 0.20
CA ALA A 98 3.41 9.11 -1.22
C ALA A 98 2.30 10.03 -1.73
N ASP A 99 2.58 10.67 -2.86
CA ASP A 99 1.61 11.37 -3.69
C ASP A 99 1.34 10.51 -4.92
N VAL A 100 0.08 10.19 -5.17
CA VAL A 100 -0.33 9.34 -6.29
C VAL A 100 -1.38 10.06 -7.12
N PHE A 101 -1.09 10.24 -8.40
CA PHE A 101 -2.03 10.76 -9.38
C PHE A 101 -2.49 9.63 -10.30
N VAL A 102 -3.79 9.39 -10.40
CA VAL A 102 -4.35 8.25 -11.14
C VAL A 102 -5.34 8.73 -12.19
N PRO A 103 -4.91 8.93 -13.44
CA PRO A 103 -5.84 8.97 -14.55
C PRO A 103 -6.44 7.57 -14.75
N ARG A 104 -7.76 7.53 -14.83
CA ARG A 104 -8.51 6.30 -15.08
C ARG A 104 -9.59 6.56 -16.15
N ILE A 105 -9.75 5.61 -17.05
CA ILE A 105 -10.85 5.55 -18.00
C ILE A 105 -11.72 4.34 -17.67
N THR A 106 -13.02 4.52 -17.71
CA THR A 106 -14.01 3.43 -17.61
C THR A 106 -14.96 3.53 -18.79
N TRP A 107 -15.11 2.46 -19.53
CA TRP A 107 -16.07 2.35 -20.62
C TRP A 107 -17.15 1.33 -20.26
N VAL A 108 -18.36 1.82 -20.08
CA VAL A 108 -19.56 1.01 -19.88
C VAL A 108 -20.25 0.91 -21.24
N THR A 109 -20.26 -0.29 -21.79
CA THR A 109 -20.80 -0.51 -23.15
C THR A 109 -22.33 -0.61 -23.12
N GLU A 110 -22.98 -0.48 -24.30
CA GLU A 110 -24.38 -0.83 -24.45
C GLU A 110 -24.61 -2.35 -24.55
N LYS A 111 -23.52 -3.12 -24.74
CA LYS A 111 -23.59 -4.57 -24.97
C LYS A 111 -24.02 -5.29 -23.68
N ILE A 112 -25.09 -6.07 -23.84
CA ILE A 112 -25.59 -6.97 -22.78
C ILE A 112 -24.97 -8.35 -22.97
N VAL A 113 -24.42 -8.90 -21.91
CA VAL A 113 -23.84 -10.25 -21.85
C VAL A 113 -24.34 -10.90 -20.57
N MET A 114 -24.96 -12.08 -20.68
CA MET A 114 -25.54 -12.80 -19.53
C MET A 114 -26.50 -11.92 -18.70
N ASP A 115 -27.34 -11.14 -19.36
CA ASP A 115 -28.31 -10.18 -18.80
C ASP A 115 -27.67 -9.02 -18.01
N GLY A 116 -26.37 -8.89 -18.04
CA GLY A 116 -25.61 -7.80 -17.44
C GLY A 116 -24.90 -6.94 -18.49
N ARG A 117 -24.51 -5.75 -18.11
CA ARG A 117 -23.82 -4.78 -18.96
C ARG A 117 -22.31 -5.00 -18.93
N LEU A 118 -21.70 -5.12 -20.11
CA LEU A 118 -20.25 -5.28 -20.22
C LEU A 118 -19.54 -3.95 -19.99
N GLY A 119 -18.52 -3.93 -19.13
CA GLY A 119 -17.70 -2.77 -18.82
C GLY A 119 -16.21 -3.09 -18.79
N PHE A 120 -15.41 -2.04 -19.06
CA PHE A 120 -13.94 -2.08 -19.02
C PHE A 120 -13.40 -0.90 -18.25
N SER A 121 -12.25 -1.05 -17.60
CA SER A 121 -11.54 0.08 -17.04
C SER A 121 -10.03 -0.08 -17.10
N ALA A 122 -9.32 1.05 -17.18
CA ALA A 122 -7.86 1.14 -17.14
C ALA A 122 -7.45 2.30 -16.25
N ALA A 123 -6.57 2.04 -15.28
CA ALA A 123 -6.01 3.03 -14.36
C ALA A 123 -4.48 3.02 -14.43
N PHE A 124 -3.87 4.21 -14.48
CA PHE A 124 -2.43 4.42 -14.67
C PHE A 124 -1.86 5.27 -13.53
N PRO A 125 -1.49 4.69 -12.39
CA PRO A 125 -1.01 5.47 -11.24
C PRO A 125 0.39 6.04 -11.49
N LEU A 126 0.55 7.35 -11.29
CA LEU A 126 1.83 8.06 -11.25
C LEU A 126 2.15 8.34 -9.79
N VAL A 127 3.27 7.81 -9.31
CA VAL A 127 3.64 7.82 -7.89
C VAL A 127 4.88 8.68 -7.69
N LYS A 128 4.86 9.51 -6.64
CA LYS A 128 6.04 10.13 -6.04
C LYS A 128 6.09 9.68 -4.59
N GLN A 129 7.10 8.90 -4.24
CA GLN A 129 7.27 8.33 -2.90
C GLN A 129 8.57 8.80 -2.28
N THR A 130 8.52 9.06 -0.97
CA THR A 130 9.68 9.38 -0.13
C THR A 130 9.61 8.47 1.08
N ASN A 131 10.70 7.76 1.34
CA ASN A 131 10.93 6.99 2.55
C ASN A 131 12.05 7.65 3.33
N ASP A 132 11.87 7.83 4.64
CA ASP A 132 12.87 8.36 5.55
C ASP A 132 12.94 7.44 6.77
N PHE A 133 14.05 6.71 6.91
CA PHE A 133 14.27 5.71 7.96
C PHE A 133 15.47 6.06 8.82
N THR A 134 15.32 5.88 10.12
CA THR A 134 16.38 6.02 11.10
C THR A 134 16.49 4.74 11.94
N LEU A 135 17.72 4.34 12.22
CA LEU A 135 18.04 3.20 13.07
C LEU A 135 18.68 3.72 14.37
N SER A 136 18.24 3.21 15.50
CA SER A 136 18.76 3.59 16.80
C SER A 136 18.86 2.40 17.75
N THR A 137 19.80 2.47 18.69
CA THR A 137 19.97 1.50 19.79
C THR A 137 20.41 2.20 21.04
N VAL A 138 20.14 1.61 22.19
CA VAL A 138 20.65 2.07 23.47
C VAL A 138 22.00 1.40 23.74
N LEU A 139 23.07 2.19 23.71
CA LEU A 139 24.42 1.69 23.93
C LEU A 139 24.72 1.59 25.46
N PRO A 140 25.45 0.56 25.89
CA PRO A 140 25.88 0.44 27.28
C PRO A 140 26.79 1.61 27.74
N ALA A 141 26.71 1.95 28.99
CA ALA A 141 27.63 2.92 29.58
C ALA A 141 29.08 2.39 29.58
N GLY A 142 30.05 3.31 29.45
CA GLY A 142 31.48 2.97 29.51
C GLY A 142 32.14 2.64 28.17
N LEU A 143 31.41 2.72 27.07
CA LEU A 143 32.04 2.61 25.75
C LEU A 143 32.89 3.85 25.42
N PRO A 144 34.07 3.67 24.77
CA PRO A 144 34.87 4.79 24.30
C PRO A 144 34.06 5.73 23.38
N PRO A 145 34.21 7.06 23.50
CA PRO A 145 33.46 8.01 22.65
C PRO A 145 33.64 7.77 21.13
N THR A 146 34.82 7.33 20.73
CA THR A 146 35.13 6.97 19.35
C THR A 146 34.31 5.75 18.87
N ALA A 147 34.11 4.73 19.69
CA ALA A 147 33.31 3.57 19.39
C ALA A 147 31.82 3.95 19.29
N VAL A 148 31.32 4.78 20.21
CA VAL A 148 29.95 5.32 20.16
C VAL A 148 29.71 6.08 18.85
N ALA A 149 30.65 6.97 18.47
CA ALA A 149 30.55 7.74 17.22
C ALA A 149 30.53 6.83 15.98
N GLN A 150 31.38 5.80 15.92
CA GLN A 150 31.41 4.83 14.81
C GLN A 150 30.11 4.03 14.70
N ILE A 151 29.56 3.55 15.82
CA ILE A 151 28.28 2.83 15.83
C ILE A 151 27.16 3.73 15.32
N ASN A 152 27.04 4.94 15.82
CA ASN A 152 26.02 5.89 15.38
C ASN A 152 26.16 6.26 13.90
N GLN A 153 27.37 6.44 13.41
CA GLN A 153 27.62 6.68 11.97
C GLN A 153 27.15 5.50 11.11
N GLN A 154 27.38 4.27 11.54
CA GLN A 154 26.94 3.08 10.79
C GLN A 154 25.42 2.90 10.84
N LEU A 155 24.78 3.16 11.98
CA LEU A 155 23.33 3.17 12.10
C LEU A 155 22.71 4.22 11.18
N ALA A 156 23.30 5.42 11.13
CA ALA A 156 22.85 6.48 10.22
C ALA A 156 23.04 6.09 8.75
N ALA A 157 24.16 5.48 8.39
CA ALA A 157 24.40 4.98 7.03
C ALA A 157 23.41 3.88 6.64
N ALA A 158 23.11 2.94 7.55
CA ALA A 158 22.13 1.87 7.32
C ALA A 158 20.70 2.42 7.18
N GLY A 159 20.31 3.42 7.98
CA GLY A 159 19.05 4.14 7.82
C GLY A 159 18.97 4.86 6.48
N GLY A 160 20.05 5.53 6.06
CA GLY A 160 20.16 6.18 4.76
C GLY A 160 20.02 5.21 3.59
N ALA A 161 20.54 3.99 3.70
CA ALA A 161 20.40 2.95 2.67
C ALA A 161 18.95 2.46 2.48
N LEU A 162 18.10 2.57 3.52
CA LEU A 162 16.68 2.25 3.46
C LEU A 162 15.83 3.45 2.99
N SER A 163 16.40 4.65 3.02
CA SER A 163 15.74 5.92 2.69
C SER A 163 15.91 6.26 1.22
N GLY A 164 15.00 7.07 0.70
CA GLY A 164 15.10 7.55 -0.66
C GLY A 164 13.83 8.21 -1.16
N LYS A 165 13.93 8.79 -2.35
CA LYS A 165 12.82 9.43 -3.05
C LYS A 165 12.83 9.01 -4.51
N ARG A 166 11.66 8.63 -5.03
CA ARG A 166 11.50 8.27 -6.43
C ARG A 166 10.11 8.64 -6.95
N SER A 167 10.06 9.01 -8.23
CA SER A 167 8.81 9.22 -8.96
C SER A 167 8.80 8.33 -10.20
N GLY A 168 7.63 7.91 -10.63
CA GLY A 168 7.45 7.12 -11.84
C GLY A 168 6.05 6.54 -11.96
N LEU A 169 5.83 5.79 -13.02
CA LEU A 169 4.61 5.02 -13.22
C LEU A 169 4.61 3.82 -12.26
N ALA A 170 3.51 3.60 -11.56
CA ALA A 170 3.25 2.32 -10.89
C ALA A 170 2.62 1.32 -11.88
N ASP A 171 2.38 0.08 -11.41
CA ASP A 171 1.79 -0.93 -12.27
C ASP A 171 0.32 -0.57 -12.58
N PRO A 172 -0.07 -0.46 -13.86
CA PRO A 172 -1.45 -0.16 -14.24
C PRO A 172 -2.41 -1.24 -13.75
N GLU A 173 -3.68 -0.88 -13.57
CA GLU A 173 -4.76 -1.85 -13.38
C GLU A 173 -5.70 -1.81 -14.58
N LEU A 174 -5.89 -2.96 -15.22
CA LEU A 174 -6.85 -3.16 -16.31
C LEU A 174 -7.94 -4.12 -15.83
N ALA A 175 -9.20 -3.82 -16.12
CA ALA A 175 -10.31 -4.67 -15.72
C ALA A 175 -11.38 -4.80 -16.79
N ALA A 176 -12.05 -5.97 -16.80
CA ALA A 176 -13.28 -6.25 -17.54
C ALA A 176 -14.29 -6.87 -16.59
N TYR A 177 -15.55 -6.46 -16.69
CA TYR A 177 -16.61 -6.92 -15.79
C TYR A 177 -17.96 -6.93 -16.47
N ILE A 178 -18.89 -7.70 -15.92
CA ILE A 178 -20.32 -7.66 -16.24
C ILE A 178 -21.04 -7.08 -15.02
N ASP A 179 -21.92 -6.11 -15.27
CA ASP A 179 -22.62 -5.33 -14.24
C ASP A 179 -24.14 -5.55 -14.37
N TRP A 180 -24.74 -6.17 -13.37
CA TRP A 180 -26.16 -6.38 -13.23
C TRP A 180 -26.72 -5.34 -12.26
N GLN A 181 -27.69 -4.59 -12.73
CA GLN A 181 -28.36 -3.55 -11.94
C GLN A 181 -29.85 -3.86 -11.97
N GLN A 182 -30.42 -4.06 -10.82
CA GLN A 182 -31.85 -4.31 -10.65
C GLN A 182 -32.38 -3.55 -9.44
N ASP A 183 -33.37 -2.70 -9.68
CA ASP A 183 -34.01 -1.85 -8.65
C ASP A 183 -32.96 -1.12 -7.79
N GLU A 184 -32.97 -1.40 -6.48
CA GLU A 184 -32.05 -0.82 -5.51
C GLU A 184 -30.66 -1.52 -5.46
N SER A 185 -30.49 -2.64 -6.17
CA SER A 185 -29.31 -3.48 -6.02
C SER A 185 -28.44 -3.50 -7.26
N ARG A 186 -27.13 -3.61 -7.05
CA ARG A 186 -26.13 -3.76 -8.10
C ARG A 186 -25.14 -4.84 -7.72
N VAL A 187 -24.82 -5.71 -8.68
CA VAL A 187 -23.72 -6.68 -8.57
C VAL A 187 -22.90 -6.62 -9.84
N ALA A 188 -21.57 -6.52 -9.73
CA ALA A 188 -20.68 -6.69 -10.87
C ALA A 188 -19.64 -7.75 -10.57
N LEU A 189 -19.41 -8.62 -11.52
CA LEU A 189 -18.36 -9.65 -11.48
C LEU A 189 -17.39 -9.45 -12.63
N GLY A 190 -16.12 -9.67 -12.39
CA GLY A 190 -15.12 -9.49 -13.41
C GLY A 190 -13.74 -9.97 -13.02
N VAL A 191 -12.79 -9.57 -13.83
CA VAL A 191 -11.37 -9.81 -13.60
C VAL A 191 -10.61 -8.51 -13.78
N ALA A 192 -9.63 -8.28 -12.91
CA ALA A 192 -8.66 -7.23 -13.08
C ALA A 192 -7.26 -7.84 -13.11
N PHE A 193 -6.31 -7.15 -13.72
CA PHE A 193 -4.92 -7.56 -13.73
C PHE A 193 -3.99 -6.36 -13.75
N ASN A 194 -2.79 -6.55 -13.17
CA ASN A 194 -1.72 -5.57 -13.23
C ASN A 194 -0.54 -6.17 -13.98
N PRO A 195 -0.23 -5.68 -15.20
CA PRO A 195 1.01 -6.01 -15.88
C PRO A 195 2.20 -5.33 -15.18
N PRO A 196 3.42 -5.91 -15.24
CA PRO A 196 4.63 -5.36 -14.60
C PRO A 196 5.21 -4.21 -15.43
N MET A 197 4.50 -3.09 -15.54
CA MET A 197 4.88 -1.92 -16.34
C MET A 197 5.40 -0.75 -15.50
N GLY A 198 5.35 -0.88 -14.19
CA GLY A 198 5.80 0.15 -13.26
C GLY A 198 7.32 0.36 -13.26
N SER A 199 7.73 1.54 -12.86
CA SER A 199 9.14 1.90 -12.67
C SER A 199 9.70 1.13 -11.46
N TYR A 200 10.48 0.09 -11.73
CA TYR A 200 11.03 -0.82 -10.74
C TYR A 200 12.52 -1.09 -10.97
N ASP A 201 13.26 -1.22 -9.88
CA ASP A 201 14.68 -1.55 -9.83
C ASP A 201 14.94 -2.26 -8.49
N ALA A 202 15.33 -3.54 -8.52
CA ALA A 202 15.48 -4.36 -7.32
C ALA A 202 16.58 -3.83 -6.36
N ASP A 203 17.56 -3.09 -6.88
CA ASP A 203 18.67 -2.53 -6.09
C ASP A 203 18.31 -1.22 -5.38
N ARG A 204 17.08 -0.71 -5.55
CA ARG A 204 16.63 0.54 -4.95
C ARG A 204 15.64 0.32 -3.81
N PRO A 205 15.76 1.08 -2.71
CA PRO A 205 14.87 0.96 -1.57
C PRO A 205 13.46 1.53 -1.83
N VAL A 206 13.30 2.39 -2.84
CA VAL A 206 12.03 3.04 -3.19
C VAL A 206 11.70 2.78 -4.66
N ASN A 207 10.52 2.21 -4.89
CA ASN A 207 10.05 1.89 -6.24
C ASN A 207 8.58 2.29 -6.41
N PRO A 208 8.23 3.06 -7.48
CA PRO A 208 6.83 3.28 -7.86
C PRO A 208 6.11 2.00 -8.28
N GLY A 209 6.76 1.11 -9.03
CA GLY A 209 6.26 -0.20 -9.41
C GLY A 209 6.56 -1.26 -8.36
N ALA A 210 5.72 -2.29 -8.26
CA ALA A 210 5.81 -3.31 -7.23
C ALA A 210 6.75 -4.48 -7.58
N GLY A 211 7.25 -4.57 -8.81
CA GLY A 211 8.17 -5.63 -9.24
C GLY A 211 7.87 -6.20 -10.62
N LYS A 212 8.72 -7.11 -11.09
CA LYS A 212 8.62 -7.77 -12.41
C LYS A 212 7.75 -9.03 -12.34
N PHE A 213 6.48 -8.89 -11.95
CA PHE A 213 5.52 -9.99 -11.88
C PHE A 213 4.12 -9.55 -12.27
N TRP A 214 3.25 -10.47 -12.66
CA TRP A 214 1.84 -10.23 -12.95
C TRP A 214 0.98 -10.44 -11.72
N THR A 215 -0.11 -9.68 -11.62
CA THR A 215 -1.14 -9.92 -10.62
C THR A 215 -2.49 -10.09 -11.32
N PHE A 216 -3.20 -11.18 -11.04
CA PHE A 216 -4.56 -11.47 -11.54
C PHE A 216 -5.53 -11.39 -10.38
N LYS A 217 -6.69 -10.77 -10.60
CA LYS A 217 -7.66 -10.46 -9.55
C LYS A 217 -9.09 -10.74 -10.00
N PRO A 218 -9.76 -11.82 -9.59
CA PRO A 218 -11.22 -11.85 -9.53
C PRO A 218 -11.74 -10.60 -8.83
N LEU A 219 -12.77 -10.00 -9.39
CA LEU A 219 -13.38 -8.76 -8.94
C LEU A 219 -14.86 -8.97 -8.66
N LEU A 220 -15.31 -8.52 -7.50
CA LEU A 220 -16.72 -8.42 -7.11
C LEU A 220 -17.02 -6.96 -6.74
N VAL A 221 -18.12 -6.42 -7.26
CA VAL A 221 -18.77 -5.23 -6.71
C VAL A 221 -20.18 -5.63 -6.29
N ALA A 222 -20.62 -5.19 -5.11
CA ALA A 222 -21.97 -5.39 -4.64
C ALA A 222 -22.44 -4.12 -3.92
N SER A 223 -23.64 -3.66 -4.19
CA SER A 223 -24.19 -2.49 -3.52
C SER A 223 -25.71 -2.52 -3.44
N ARG A 224 -26.21 -1.73 -2.51
CA ARG A 224 -27.64 -1.44 -2.37
C ARG A 224 -27.84 0.05 -2.07
N VAL A 225 -28.83 0.60 -2.71
CA VAL A 225 -29.30 1.99 -2.53
C VAL A 225 -30.77 1.93 -2.15
N TRP A 226 -31.16 2.57 -1.06
CA TRP A 226 -32.54 2.61 -0.60
C TRP A 226 -33.18 3.95 -0.96
N GLU A 227 -34.50 3.96 -1.12
CA GLU A 227 -35.30 5.15 -1.43
C GLU A 227 -35.11 6.30 -0.41
N ASN A 228 -34.77 5.97 0.83
CA ASN A 228 -34.51 6.95 1.88
C ASN A 228 -33.15 7.67 1.74
N GLY A 229 -32.38 7.40 0.68
CA GLY A 229 -31.09 8.01 0.40
C GLY A 229 -29.89 7.32 1.04
N LEU A 230 -30.09 6.26 1.83
CA LEU A 230 -29.00 5.43 2.33
C LEU A 230 -28.45 4.55 1.19
N ALA A 231 -27.13 4.41 1.12
CA ALA A 231 -26.47 3.50 0.19
C ALA A 231 -25.29 2.80 0.87
N VAL A 232 -25.11 1.52 0.57
CA VAL A 232 -23.93 0.76 0.98
C VAL A 232 -23.32 0.09 -0.24
N GLY A 233 -21.99 -0.05 -0.23
CA GLY A 233 -21.27 -0.67 -1.33
C GLY A 233 -19.99 -1.36 -0.87
N LEU A 234 -19.62 -2.38 -1.62
CA LEU A 234 -18.42 -3.18 -1.46
C LEU A 234 -17.78 -3.39 -2.84
N ARG A 235 -16.46 -3.21 -2.95
CA ARG A 235 -15.64 -3.67 -4.07
C ARG A 235 -14.53 -4.56 -3.52
N ALA A 236 -14.52 -5.82 -3.90
CA ALA A 236 -13.54 -6.79 -3.43
C ALA A 236 -12.73 -7.39 -4.57
N THR A 237 -11.45 -7.60 -4.35
CA THR A 237 -10.52 -8.29 -5.24
C THR A 237 -9.68 -9.28 -4.46
N TYR A 238 -9.40 -10.45 -5.04
CA TYR A 238 -8.48 -11.42 -4.48
C TYR A 238 -7.28 -11.58 -5.41
N SER A 239 -6.08 -11.30 -4.93
CA SER A 239 -4.87 -11.18 -5.76
C SER A 239 -4.09 -12.48 -5.82
N PHE A 240 -3.81 -12.94 -7.04
CA PHE A 240 -2.90 -14.03 -7.36
C PHE A 240 -1.67 -13.45 -8.07
N ASN A 241 -0.49 -13.65 -7.48
CA ASN A 241 0.76 -13.09 -7.98
C ASN A 241 1.61 -14.17 -8.67
N THR A 242 2.25 -13.84 -9.78
CA THR A 242 3.33 -14.65 -10.35
C THR A 242 4.62 -14.42 -9.57
N ARG A 243 5.70 -15.10 -9.94
CA ARG A 243 7.03 -14.87 -9.38
C ARG A 243 7.62 -13.60 -9.98
N ASN A 244 8.33 -12.81 -9.17
CA ASN A 244 9.12 -11.69 -9.65
C ASN A 244 10.41 -12.22 -10.30
N ASP A 245 10.65 -11.83 -11.53
CA ASP A 245 11.78 -12.33 -12.33
C ASP A 245 13.13 -11.81 -11.81
N ASP A 246 13.15 -10.60 -11.19
CA ASP A 246 14.40 -9.99 -10.69
C ASP A 246 14.82 -10.56 -9.33
N THR A 247 13.88 -10.86 -8.44
CA THR A 247 14.17 -11.24 -7.05
C THR A 247 13.91 -12.72 -6.77
N GLY A 248 13.17 -13.41 -7.64
CA GLY A 248 12.72 -14.77 -7.42
C GLY A 248 11.64 -14.93 -6.35
N VAL A 249 11.16 -13.83 -5.76
CA VAL A 249 10.08 -13.83 -4.76
C VAL A 249 8.73 -13.97 -5.45
N ARG A 250 7.83 -14.72 -4.85
CA ARG A 250 6.42 -14.76 -5.19
C ARG A 250 5.62 -14.22 -4.00
N SER A 251 5.08 -13.02 -4.13
CA SER A 251 4.22 -12.41 -3.12
C SER A 251 2.99 -13.26 -2.86
N GLY A 252 2.62 -13.40 -1.59
CA GLY A 252 1.46 -14.18 -1.18
C GLY A 252 0.14 -13.60 -1.68
N GLN A 253 -0.90 -14.43 -1.63
CA GLN A 253 -2.24 -14.08 -2.05
C GLN A 253 -2.93 -13.22 -0.99
N TYR A 254 -3.64 -12.18 -1.41
CA TYR A 254 -4.33 -11.26 -0.51
C TYR A 254 -5.70 -10.84 -1.01
N LEU A 255 -6.60 -10.59 -0.07
CA LEU A 255 -7.87 -9.91 -0.28
C LEU A 255 -7.67 -8.40 -0.07
N HIS A 256 -8.21 -7.61 -0.98
CA HIS A 256 -8.45 -6.19 -0.79
C HIS A 256 -9.93 -5.91 -1.03
N ALA A 257 -10.59 -5.28 -0.07
CA ALA A 257 -12.00 -4.93 -0.16
C ALA A 257 -12.22 -3.50 0.32
N ASP A 258 -12.69 -2.64 -0.57
CA ASP A 258 -13.18 -1.30 -0.27
C ASP A 258 -14.67 -1.36 0.06
N TRP A 259 -15.11 -0.63 1.08
CA TRP A 259 -16.50 -0.51 1.47
C TRP A 259 -16.88 0.94 1.71
N SER A 260 -18.14 1.27 1.47
CA SER A 260 -18.69 2.59 1.73
C SER A 260 -20.12 2.49 2.27
N GLY A 261 -20.46 3.41 3.18
CA GLY A 261 -21.83 3.68 3.61
C GLY A 261 -22.06 5.18 3.45
N THR A 262 -23.04 5.56 2.62
CA THR A 262 -23.29 6.95 2.30
C THR A 262 -24.76 7.30 2.46
N TYR A 263 -25.04 8.57 2.73
CA TYR A 263 -26.38 9.13 2.79
C TYR A 263 -26.48 10.32 1.86
N GLN A 264 -27.54 10.36 1.05
CA GLN A 264 -27.86 11.45 0.14
C GLN A 264 -28.55 12.57 0.95
N LEU A 265 -27.88 13.72 1.09
CA LEU A 265 -28.44 14.89 1.82
C LEU A 265 -29.45 15.64 0.95
N ASN A 266 -29.14 15.77 -0.34
CA ASN A 266 -29.96 16.35 -1.39
C ASN A 266 -29.46 15.85 -2.75
N ASP A 267 -29.97 16.37 -3.85
CA ASP A 267 -29.65 15.88 -5.21
C ASP A 267 -28.15 15.98 -5.55
N GLN A 268 -27.43 16.93 -4.94
CA GLN A 268 -26.00 17.13 -5.21
C GLN A 268 -25.08 16.54 -4.15
N TRP A 269 -25.45 16.53 -2.88
CA TRP A 269 -24.53 16.22 -1.80
C TRP A 269 -24.76 14.85 -1.18
N LYS A 270 -23.68 14.10 -1.06
CA LYS A 270 -23.60 12.84 -0.29
C LYS A 270 -22.55 12.97 0.81
N VAL A 271 -22.86 12.40 1.96
CA VAL A 271 -21.91 12.24 3.06
C VAL A 271 -21.87 10.79 3.50
N GLY A 272 -20.78 10.37 4.12
CA GLY A 272 -20.71 9.01 4.60
C GLY A 272 -19.38 8.64 5.23
N VAL A 273 -19.19 7.35 5.34
CA VAL A 273 -17.96 6.72 5.83
C VAL A 273 -17.49 5.74 4.78
N GLN A 274 -16.19 5.67 4.61
CA GLN A 274 -15.54 4.70 3.74
C GLN A 274 -14.35 4.09 4.45
N GLY A 275 -14.00 2.88 4.03
CA GLY A 275 -12.79 2.22 4.48
C GLY A 275 -12.39 1.10 3.55
N TYR A 276 -11.34 0.39 3.96
CA TYR A 276 -10.92 -0.83 3.28
C TYR A 276 -10.42 -1.89 4.27
N VAL A 277 -10.40 -3.12 3.78
CA VAL A 277 -9.77 -4.28 4.40
C VAL A 277 -8.68 -4.78 3.46
N LEU A 278 -7.47 -4.92 3.96
CA LEU A 278 -6.38 -5.61 3.29
C LEU A 278 -5.93 -6.77 4.17
N LYS A 279 -5.90 -7.98 3.63
CA LYS A 279 -5.44 -9.16 4.36
C LYS A 279 -4.77 -10.16 3.44
N GLN A 280 -3.51 -10.46 3.73
CA GLN A 280 -2.77 -11.52 3.06
C GLN A 280 -3.02 -12.86 3.75
N PHE A 281 -3.35 -13.87 2.95
CA PHE A 281 -3.70 -15.22 3.44
C PHE A 281 -2.54 -16.20 3.35
N THR A 282 -1.75 -16.14 2.28
CA THR A 282 -0.58 -17.01 2.12
C THR A 282 0.71 -16.21 2.31
N ALA A 283 1.73 -16.82 2.89
CA ALA A 283 3.04 -16.20 3.01
C ALA A 283 3.71 -16.01 1.63
N ASP A 284 4.62 -15.07 1.55
CA ASP A 284 5.52 -14.93 0.41
C ASP A 284 6.45 -16.15 0.30
N ARG A 285 6.93 -16.46 -0.89
CA ARG A 285 7.75 -17.64 -1.16
C ARG A 285 8.89 -17.33 -2.11
N GLY A 286 10.02 -18.04 -1.95
CA GLY A 286 11.22 -17.92 -2.80
C GLY A 286 12.05 -16.68 -2.47
N GLY A 287 13.26 -16.60 -3.01
CA GLY A 287 14.22 -15.56 -2.69
C GLY A 287 14.47 -15.45 -1.19
N ASP A 288 14.64 -14.21 -0.71
CA ASP A 288 14.78 -13.87 0.71
C ASP A 288 13.44 -13.51 1.36
N ALA A 289 12.33 -14.08 0.87
CA ALA A 289 10.99 -13.78 1.36
C ALA A 289 10.82 -14.25 2.80
N GLY A 290 10.38 -13.34 3.68
CA GLY A 290 9.92 -13.67 5.02
C GLY A 290 8.52 -14.29 5.03
N ALA A 291 8.20 -15.06 6.08
CA ALA A 291 6.87 -15.68 6.26
C ALA A 291 5.79 -14.67 6.69
N ASN A 292 6.05 -13.39 6.57
CA ASN A 292 5.18 -12.31 7.03
C ASN A 292 3.94 -12.15 6.14
N LYS A 293 2.83 -11.73 6.74
CA LYS A 293 1.57 -11.47 6.03
C LYS A 293 1.09 -10.06 6.36
N VAL A 294 0.79 -9.26 5.34
CA VAL A 294 0.23 -7.93 5.55
C VAL A 294 -1.21 -7.99 6.03
N GLN A 295 -1.55 -7.06 6.90
CA GLN A 295 -2.92 -6.74 7.27
C GLN A 295 -3.04 -5.22 7.45
N ALA A 296 -4.18 -4.66 7.04
CA ALA A 296 -4.59 -3.31 7.41
C ALA A 296 -6.09 -3.17 7.30
N LEU A 297 -6.67 -2.42 8.21
CA LEU A 297 -8.03 -1.91 8.16
C LEU A 297 -7.94 -0.39 8.07
N SER A 298 -8.94 0.22 7.44
CA SER A 298 -9.03 1.66 7.35
C SER A 298 -10.48 2.12 7.38
N ALA A 299 -10.71 3.29 7.97
CA ALA A 299 -12.01 3.96 7.94
C ALA A 299 -11.84 5.47 8.05
N GLY A 300 -12.83 6.22 7.52
CA GLY A 300 -12.89 7.66 7.67
C GLY A 300 -14.03 8.32 6.93
N PRO A 301 -14.25 9.62 7.15
CA PRO A 301 -15.33 10.38 6.55
C PRO A 301 -15.15 10.57 5.04
N LEU A 302 -16.29 10.66 4.37
CA LEU A 302 -16.43 10.92 2.95
C LEU A 302 -17.46 12.02 2.72
N VAL A 303 -17.17 12.94 1.81
CA VAL A 303 -18.12 13.88 1.25
C VAL A 303 -18.00 13.85 -0.27
N ALA A 304 -19.14 13.89 -0.95
CA ALA A 304 -19.21 13.92 -2.40
C ALA A 304 -20.21 14.96 -2.88
N TYR A 305 -19.88 15.61 -3.98
CA TYR A 305 -20.74 16.51 -4.73
C TYR A 305 -20.96 15.97 -6.14
N LEU A 306 -22.19 15.97 -6.58
CA LEU A 306 -22.61 15.61 -7.94
C LEU A 306 -23.23 16.83 -8.59
N ALA A 307 -22.76 17.18 -9.78
CA ALA A 307 -23.34 18.29 -10.53
C ALA A 307 -24.78 18.00 -10.92
N GLU A 308 -25.62 19.04 -11.02
CA GLU A 308 -27.01 18.93 -11.46
C GLU A 308 -27.15 18.29 -12.85
N SER A 309 -26.18 18.53 -13.74
CA SER A 309 -26.13 17.90 -15.06
C SER A 309 -25.94 16.37 -15.00
N GLY A 310 -25.49 15.83 -13.88
CA GLY A 310 -25.09 14.42 -13.73
C GLY A 310 -23.83 14.03 -14.48
N GLU A 311 -23.15 14.96 -15.16
CA GLU A 311 -21.98 14.70 -15.99
C GLU A 311 -20.69 14.54 -15.17
N TRP A 312 -20.60 15.28 -14.06
CA TRP A 312 -19.39 15.23 -13.24
C TRP A 312 -19.69 15.21 -11.74
N GLY A 313 -18.75 14.71 -10.99
CA GLY A 313 -18.81 14.71 -9.55
C GLY A 313 -17.40 14.73 -8.95
N VAL A 314 -17.30 15.27 -7.77
CA VAL A 314 -16.06 15.30 -6.97
C VAL A 314 -16.31 14.69 -5.61
N ASP A 315 -15.34 13.96 -5.10
CA ASP A 315 -15.38 13.49 -3.72
C ASP A 315 -14.04 13.69 -3.01
N PHE A 316 -14.16 13.87 -1.71
CA PHE A 316 -13.04 14.01 -0.80
C PHE A 316 -13.25 13.09 0.39
N LYS A 317 -12.17 12.40 0.80
CA LYS A 317 -12.17 11.50 1.95
C LYS A 317 -10.82 11.47 2.63
N VAL A 318 -10.86 11.27 3.93
CA VAL A 318 -9.69 11.07 4.78
C VAL A 318 -9.91 9.81 5.58
N MET A 319 -9.03 8.84 5.44
CA MET A 319 -9.12 7.55 6.12
C MET A 319 -7.87 7.29 6.95
N LYS A 320 -8.05 6.79 8.15
CA LYS A 320 -6.96 6.37 9.02
C LYS A 320 -6.85 4.86 9.04
N GLU A 321 -5.63 4.36 8.91
CA GLU A 321 -5.32 2.94 9.06
C GLU A 321 -5.26 2.53 10.54
N PHE A 322 -5.67 1.30 10.82
CA PHE A 322 -5.60 0.66 12.14
C PHE A 322 -5.53 -0.86 12.00
N SER A 323 -5.21 -1.57 13.07
CA SER A 323 -5.00 -3.04 13.05
C SER A 323 -3.98 -3.47 11.98
N VAL A 324 -2.93 -2.66 11.83
CA VAL A 324 -1.91 -2.84 10.80
C VAL A 324 -0.87 -3.84 11.26
N ARG A 325 -0.46 -4.74 10.35
CA ARG A 325 0.62 -5.71 10.55
C ARG A 325 1.53 -5.79 9.33
N ASN A 326 2.83 -5.90 9.58
CA ASN A 326 3.90 -6.05 8.57
C ASN A 326 3.87 -4.99 7.47
N ARG A 327 3.48 -3.76 7.81
CA ARG A 327 3.48 -2.61 6.89
C ARG A 327 3.45 -1.28 7.64
N PRO A 328 3.68 -0.15 6.95
CA PRO A 328 3.41 1.17 7.51
C PRO A 328 1.95 1.36 7.87
N GLU A 329 1.69 2.11 8.95
CA GLU A 329 0.36 2.56 9.41
C GLU A 329 0.28 4.08 9.27
N GLY A 330 -0.69 4.55 8.50
CA GLY A 330 -0.79 5.97 8.16
C GLY A 330 -2.21 6.49 7.98
N THR A 331 -2.25 7.65 7.35
CA THR A 331 -3.48 8.33 6.93
C THR A 331 -3.47 8.46 5.41
N ILE A 332 -4.61 8.19 4.80
CA ILE A 332 -4.83 8.28 3.36
C ILE A 332 -5.86 9.36 3.10
N THR A 333 -5.51 10.33 2.27
CA THR A 333 -6.42 11.37 1.78
C THR A 333 -6.62 11.18 0.30
N TRP A 334 -7.87 11.20 -0.15
CA TRP A 334 -8.23 11.16 -1.56
C TRP A 334 -9.04 12.39 -1.96
N LEU A 335 -8.69 12.96 -3.10
CA LEU A 335 -9.51 13.89 -3.87
C LEU A 335 -9.73 13.29 -5.24
N ARG A 336 -11.00 13.16 -5.68
CA ARG A 336 -11.33 12.47 -6.93
C ARG A 336 -12.33 13.28 -7.74
N LEU A 337 -12.06 13.40 -9.02
CA LEU A 337 -12.94 13.96 -10.02
C LEU A 337 -13.38 12.86 -10.98
N ASN A 338 -14.66 12.77 -11.21
CA ASN A 338 -15.27 11.86 -12.19
C ASN A 338 -16.02 12.69 -13.22
N TYR A 339 -15.82 12.40 -14.49
CA TYR A 339 -16.48 13.08 -15.60
C TYR A 339 -16.99 12.05 -16.60
N ARG A 340 -18.26 12.13 -17.00
CA ARG A 340 -18.86 11.31 -18.02
C ARG A 340 -18.77 12.02 -19.36
N LEU A 341 -18.11 11.39 -20.33
CA LEU A 341 -18.18 11.77 -21.74
C LEU A 341 -19.46 11.19 -22.35
N ASN A 342 -20.08 11.92 -23.23
CA ASN A 342 -21.29 11.47 -23.93
C ASN A 342 -21.01 10.30 -24.85
#